data_d98da878b5728730e0315aa0cb1423c8
#
_entry.id   d98da878b5728730e0315aa0cb1423c8
#
_cell.length_a   1.000
_cell.length_b   1.000
_cell.length_c   1.000
_cell.angle_alpha   90.00
_cell.angle_beta   90.00
_cell.angle_gamma   90.00
#
_symmetry.space_group_name_H-M   'P 1'
#
loop_
_entity.id
_entity.type
_entity.pdbx_description
1 polymer ?
#
loop_
_entity_poly.entity_id
_entity_poly.type
_entity_poly.pdbx_seq_one_letter_code
_entity_poly.pdbx_strand_id
1 'polypeptide(L)'
;MIKNILSILNQTIWIGAFAFLMIILFMGLSNTSFVKEKSIQNNYIFSNKAMLESLWENYKDDYIEDSSFRTLDRQRNDITTSEGQSYTMLRAVWQDDKETFDKSWQWTKDNLWKSNNLFAWVFGKKEDGSYGVLNEIGGDNSATDGDTDIAMALLFAYARWGNSTYLLEADSIIKAIWNESVVMVDNRPYITANDIEKYNSNTLLLNPSYYAPYAYRMFSNIDKSHDWQGVIDTSYEVIITSSAFPLDKQNSAGIPTDWVLLDRNTGLLTASQNGDITTNYSFDAHRVMWRLYLDYSWYKDSRAKSYFEKNNFLLSIWNSDRNIYNTYSHDGRILDKGSSPAVIGANIGYFVIANPDIAKDIYEQKLLPLYNRDTQKWRYPLGYYDSNWAWFGLATYNDLLPNYFATLSEQDIKEAYE
;
A
#
# COMPACT_ATOMS: atom_id res chain seq x y z
N MET A 1 65.51 -16.04 -47.22
CA MET A 1 64.12 -16.44 -47.10
C MET A 1 63.77 -16.91 -45.65
N ILE A 2 64.52 -17.81 -45.03
CA ILE A 2 64.25 -18.37 -43.67
C ILE A 2 64.24 -17.33 -42.51
N LYS A 3 65.15 -16.32 -42.55
CA LYS A 3 65.22 -15.25 -41.56
C LYS A 3 63.97 -14.34 -41.53
N ASN A 4 63.34 -14.09 -42.66
CA ASN A 4 62.10 -13.27 -42.70
C ASN A 4 60.88 -14.03 -42.21
N ILE A 5 60.83 -15.35 -42.41
CA ILE A 5 59.72 -16.18 -41.92
C ILE A 5 59.77 -16.29 -40.38
N LEU A 6 60.91 -16.42 -39.74
CA LEU A 6 61.11 -16.43 -38.33
C LEU A 6 60.75 -15.08 -37.64
N SER A 7 61.02 -13.95 -38.34
CA SER A 7 60.63 -12.62 -37.82
C SER A 7 59.13 -12.42 -37.84
N ILE A 8 58.43 -12.87 -38.90
CA ILE A 8 56.96 -12.76 -39.00
C ILE A 8 56.27 -13.69 -37.98
N LEU A 9 56.76 -14.92 -37.79
CA LEU A 9 56.24 -15.83 -36.78
C LEU A 9 56.39 -15.26 -35.34
N ASN A 10 57.54 -14.64 -35.05
CA ASN A 10 57.77 -14.04 -33.75
C ASN A 10 56.83 -12.83 -33.49
N GLN A 11 56.60 -11.97 -34.47
CA GLN A 11 55.68 -10.84 -34.36
C GLN A 11 54.22 -11.31 -34.16
N THR A 12 53.78 -12.38 -34.86
CA THR A 12 52.42 -12.92 -34.70
C THR A 12 52.19 -13.54 -33.32
N ILE A 13 53.22 -14.19 -32.74
CA ILE A 13 53.14 -14.75 -31.38
C ILE A 13 53.04 -13.64 -30.32
N TRP A 14 53.81 -12.55 -30.48
CA TRP A 14 53.75 -11.42 -29.56
C TRP A 14 52.41 -10.65 -29.63
N ILE A 15 51.83 -10.48 -30.82
CA ILE A 15 50.53 -9.85 -31.01
C ILE A 15 49.42 -10.72 -30.40
N GLY A 16 49.46 -12.05 -30.58
CA GLY A 16 48.53 -12.98 -29.97
C GLY A 16 48.60 -12.99 -28.44
N ALA A 17 49.83 -13.00 -27.87
CA ALA A 17 50.03 -12.94 -26.42
C ALA A 17 49.54 -11.61 -25.83
N PHE A 18 49.78 -10.48 -26.51
CA PHE A 18 49.30 -9.16 -26.06
C PHE A 18 47.77 -9.07 -26.12
N ALA A 19 47.13 -9.56 -27.17
CA ALA A 19 45.67 -9.61 -27.30
C ALA A 19 45.06 -10.50 -26.20
N PHE A 20 45.65 -11.65 -25.90
CA PHE A 20 45.21 -12.55 -24.84
C PHE A 20 45.32 -11.91 -23.42
N LEU A 21 46.44 -11.19 -23.19
CA LEU A 21 46.65 -10.46 -21.94
C LEU A 21 45.64 -9.32 -21.77
N MET A 22 45.31 -8.60 -22.82
CA MET A 22 44.28 -7.55 -22.81
C MET A 22 42.88 -8.10 -22.57
N ILE A 23 42.55 -9.27 -23.12
CA ILE A 23 41.27 -9.95 -22.82
C ILE A 23 41.16 -10.37 -21.36
N ILE A 24 42.25 -10.93 -20.80
CA ILE A 24 42.28 -11.30 -19.36
C ILE A 24 42.16 -10.06 -18.47
N LEU A 25 42.83 -8.95 -18.78
CA LEU A 25 42.72 -7.68 -18.08
C LEU A 25 41.29 -7.11 -18.17
N PHE A 26 40.68 -7.15 -19.34
CA PHE A 26 39.30 -6.66 -19.54
C PHE A 26 38.28 -7.52 -18.80
N MET A 27 38.41 -8.85 -18.83
CA MET A 27 37.59 -9.77 -18.03
C MET A 27 37.81 -9.61 -16.52
N GLY A 28 39.04 -9.35 -16.09
CA GLY A 28 39.35 -9.06 -14.68
C GLY A 28 38.73 -7.76 -14.21
N LEU A 29 38.80 -6.70 -15.00
CA LEU A 29 38.19 -5.39 -14.67
C LEU A 29 36.67 -5.44 -14.71
N SER A 30 36.05 -6.15 -15.67
CA SER A 30 34.60 -6.31 -15.72
C SER A 30 34.07 -7.15 -14.55
N ASN A 31 34.75 -8.20 -14.15
CA ASN A 31 34.37 -9.00 -12.97
C ASN A 31 34.50 -8.21 -11.67
N THR A 32 35.55 -7.39 -11.51
CA THR A 32 35.73 -6.60 -10.29
C THR A 32 34.71 -5.47 -10.17
N SER A 33 34.31 -4.83 -11.28
CA SER A 33 33.24 -3.83 -11.27
C SER A 33 31.87 -4.47 -10.97
N PHE A 34 31.55 -5.61 -11.58
CA PHE A 34 30.30 -6.33 -11.32
C PHE A 34 30.20 -6.82 -9.87
N VAL A 35 31.29 -7.37 -9.31
CA VAL A 35 31.31 -7.79 -7.88
C VAL A 35 31.18 -6.58 -6.97
N LYS A 36 31.82 -5.46 -7.29
CA LYS A 36 31.70 -4.21 -6.51
C LYS A 36 30.31 -3.61 -6.54
N GLU A 37 29.67 -3.56 -7.72
CA GLU A 37 28.28 -3.09 -7.85
C GLU A 37 27.30 -3.97 -7.07
N LYS A 38 27.42 -5.29 -7.19
CA LYS A 38 26.59 -6.25 -6.43
C LYS A 38 26.80 -6.12 -4.92
N SER A 39 28.03 -5.88 -4.45
CA SER A 39 28.33 -5.64 -3.05
C SER A 39 27.73 -4.32 -2.56
N ILE A 40 27.81 -3.25 -3.33
CA ILE A 40 27.22 -1.95 -3.00
C ILE A 40 25.69 -2.07 -2.92
N GLN A 41 25.07 -2.74 -3.87
CA GLN A 41 23.61 -2.94 -3.91
C GLN A 41 23.13 -3.81 -2.73
N ASN A 42 23.84 -4.87 -2.40
CA ASN A 42 23.52 -5.70 -1.23
C ASN A 42 23.65 -4.91 0.10
N ASN A 43 24.68 -4.08 0.24
CA ASN A 43 24.85 -3.22 1.42
C ASN A 43 23.74 -2.15 1.50
N TYR A 44 23.31 -1.61 0.39
CA TYR A 44 22.22 -0.65 0.33
C TYR A 44 20.87 -1.28 0.75
N ILE A 45 20.54 -2.45 0.23
CA ILE A 45 19.34 -3.21 0.59
C ILE A 45 19.36 -3.57 2.07
N PHE A 46 20.48 -4.05 2.59
CA PHE A 46 20.64 -4.38 4.01
C PHE A 46 20.43 -3.15 4.90
N SER A 47 21.02 -2.01 4.55
CA SER A 47 20.86 -0.75 5.28
C SER A 47 19.40 -0.28 5.32
N ASN A 48 18.65 -0.44 4.21
CA ASN A 48 17.24 -0.02 4.16
C ASN A 48 16.32 -0.97 4.93
N LYS A 49 16.58 -2.27 4.92
CA LYS A 49 15.89 -3.23 5.79
C LYS A 49 16.09 -2.89 7.26
N ALA A 50 17.33 -2.69 7.69
CA ALA A 50 17.64 -2.34 9.08
C ALA A 50 17.00 -1.01 9.52
N MET A 51 16.86 -0.03 8.59
CA MET A 51 16.11 1.19 8.84
C MET A 51 14.63 0.89 9.09
N LEU A 52 13.99 0.09 8.26
CA LEU A 52 12.57 -0.26 8.42
C LEU A 52 12.32 -1.09 9.68
N GLU A 53 13.24 -2.01 10.03
CA GLU A 53 13.23 -2.78 11.28
C GLU A 53 13.30 -1.86 12.51
N SER A 54 14.26 -0.92 12.53
CA SER A 54 14.39 0.02 13.65
C SER A 54 13.16 0.94 13.78
N LEU A 55 12.58 1.39 12.68
CA LEU A 55 11.35 2.19 12.68
C LEU A 55 10.12 1.36 13.07
N TRP A 56 10.12 0.05 12.84
CA TRP A 56 9.10 -0.85 13.35
C TRP A 56 9.19 -1.01 14.87
N GLU A 57 10.38 -1.23 15.42
CA GLU A 57 10.57 -1.28 16.88
C GLU A 57 10.11 0.02 17.56
N ASN A 58 10.47 1.18 17.02
CA ASN A 58 10.00 2.46 17.55
C ASN A 58 8.47 2.63 17.44
N TYR A 59 7.86 2.15 16.36
CA TYR A 59 6.40 2.19 16.23
C TYR A 59 5.70 1.34 17.29
N LYS A 60 6.26 0.17 17.62
CA LYS A 60 5.72 -0.66 18.70
C LYS A 60 5.75 0.09 20.04
N ASP A 61 6.90 0.71 20.35
CA ASP A 61 7.07 1.50 21.59
C ASP A 61 6.08 2.68 21.68
N ASP A 62 5.82 3.36 20.53
CA ASP A 62 5.02 4.59 20.50
C ASP A 62 3.51 4.33 20.40
N TYR A 63 3.11 3.32 19.61
CA TYR A 63 1.73 3.16 19.15
C TYR A 63 1.08 1.80 19.43
N ILE A 64 1.80 0.82 19.97
CA ILE A 64 1.21 -0.46 20.39
C ILE A 64 1.15 -0.51 21.91
N GLU A 65 -0.01 -0.78 22.46
CA GLU A 65 -0.19 -0.88 23.90
C GLU A 65 0.40 -2.19 24.42
N ASP A 66 1.39 -2.12 25.33
CA ASP A 66 2.14 -3.27 25.84
C ASP A 66 1.26 -4.41 26.37
N SER A 67 0.16 -4.07 27.05
CA SER A 67 -0.70 -5.05 27.73
C SER A 67 -1.67 -5.76 26.80
N SER A 68 -2.13 -5.11 25.75
CA SER A 68 -3.22 -5.59 24.89
C SER A 68 -2.81 -5.81 23.44
N PHE A 69 -1.71 -5.20 22.98
CA PHE A 69 -1.27 -5.18 21.60
C PHE A 69 -2.24 -4.50 20.63
N ARG A 70 -3.13 -3.64 21.15
CA ARG A 70 -3.93 -2.76 20.30
C ARG A 70 -3.12 -1.57 19.81
N THR A 71 -3.40 -1.12 18.60
CA THR A 71 -2.82 0.08 18.01
C THR A 71 -3.51 1.33 18.58
N LEU A 72 -2.75 2.32 18.99
CA LEU A 72 -3.23 3.54 19.61
C LEU A 72 -3.05 4.75 18.68
N ASP A 73 -4.13 5.41 18.33
CA ASP A 73 -4.06 6.74 17.75
C ASP A 73 -4.00 7.78 18.87
N ARG A 74 -2.76 8.16 19.24
CA ARG A 74 -2.47 9.09 20.34
C ARG A 74 -3.07 10.49 20.10
N GLN A 75 -3.29 10.88 18.84
CA GLN A 75 -3.85 12.18 18.49
C GLN A 75 -5.36 12.22 18.60
N ARG A 76 -6.02 11.04 18.64
CA ARG A 76 -7.47 10.89 18.80
C ARG A 76 -7.84 10.16 20.09
N ASN A 77 -7.24 10.56 21.21
CA ASN A 77 -7.54 10.02 22.55
C ASN A 77 -7.35 8.50 22.66
N ASP A 78 -6.28 7.98 22.10
CA ASP A 78 -5.90 6.57 22.13
C ASP A 78 -6.99 5.63 21.59
N ILE A 79 -7.77 6.07 20.60
CA ILE A 79 -8.67 5.15 19.91
C ILE A 79 -7.88 4.12 19.12
N THR A 80 -8.53 3.02 18.83
CA THR A 80 -8.05 1.98 17.92
C THR A 80 -9.03 1.85 16.77
N THR A 81 -8.53 1.87 15.53
CA THR A 81 -9.35 1.63 14.35
C THR A 81 -9.01 0.27 13.72
N SER A 82 -9.95 -0.33 12.98
CA SER A 82 -9.68 -1.53 12.18
C SER A 82 -8.57 -1.27 11.16
N GLU A 83 -8.51 -0.05 10.58
CA GLU A 83 -7.39 0.42 9.76
C GLU A 83 -6.06 0.33 10.53
N GLY A 84 -6.01 0.85 11.76
CA GLY A 84 -4.81 0.83 12.58
C GLY A 84 -4.32 -0.57 12.92
N GLN A 85 -5.25 -1.48 13.23
CA GLN A 85 -4.93 -2.89 13.45
C GLN A 85 -4.40 -3.54 12.18
N SER A 86 -5.01 -3.24 11.02
CA SER A 86 -4.53 -3.77 9.73
C SER A 86 -3.11 -3.32 9.41
N TYR A 87 -2.76 -2.05 9.64
CA TYR A 87 -1.40 -1.53 9.42
C TYR A 87 -0.38 -2.19 10.34
N THR A 88 -0.74 -2.40 11.61
CA THR A 88 0.12 -3.13 12.55
C THR A 88 0.33 -4.58 12.09
N MET A 89 -0.72 -5.30 11.70
CA MET A 89 -0.62 -6.67 11.21
C MET A 89 0.20 -6.76 9.91
N LEU A 90 -0.02 -5.86 8.95
CA LEU A 90 0.76 -5.82 7.71
C LEU A 90 2.25 -5.56 7.97
N ARG A 91 2.57 -4.57 8.81
CA ARG A 91 3.97 -4.28 9.17
C ARG A 91 4.60 -5.44 9.90
N ALA A 92 3.90 -6.06 10.85
CA ALA A 92 4.38 -7.22 11.60
C ALA A 92 4.71 -8.39 10.66
N VAL A 93 3.82 -8.72 9.71
CA VAL A 93 4.11 -9.81 8.77
C VAL A 93 5.25 -9.47 7.82
N TRP A 94 5.39 -8.23 7.34
CA TRP A 94 6.54 -7.82 6.52
C TRP A 94 7.86 -7.82 7.29
N GLN A 95 7.83 -7.51 8.60
CA GLN A 95 9.01 -7.49 9.46
C GLN A 95 9.33 -8.85 10.13
N ASP A 96 8.56 -9.90 9.86
CA ASP A 96 8.71 -11.23 10.46
C ASP A 96 8.47 -11.27 11.98
N ASP A 97 7.63 -10.35 12.46
CA ASP A 97 7.28 -10.25 13.87
C ASP A 97 5.97 -10.99 14.16
N LYS A 98 6.09 -12.32 14.25
CA LYS A 98 4.94 -13.21 14.49
C LYS A 98 4.27 -12.93 15.83
N GLU A 99 5.03 -12.58 16.85
CA GLU A 99 4.49 -12.35 18.20
C GLU A 99 3.55 -11.14 18.20
N THR A 100 3.99 -10.01 17.64
CA THR A 100 3.16 -8.81 17.53
C THR A 100 1.94 -9.06 16.64
N PHE A 101 2.13 -9.79 15.53
CA PHE A 101 1.03 -10.17 14.64
C PHE A 101 -0.05 -10.95 15.38
N ASP A 102 0.32 -12.04 16.05
CA ASP A 102 -0.62 -12.93 16.74
C ASP A 102 -1.41 -12.22 17.85
N LYS A 103 -0.72 -11.41 18.64
CA LYS A 103 -1.33 -10.69 19.75
C LYS A 103 -2.23 -9.56 19.26
N SER A 104 -1.81 -8.81 18.26
CA SER A 104 -2.63 -7.77 17.63
C SER A 104 -3.86 -8.37 16.96
N TRP A 105 -3.70 -9.49 16.25
CA TRP A 105 -4.81 -10.24 15.66
C TRP A 105 -5.79 -10.77 16.72
N GLN A 106 -5.27 -11.35 17.80
CA GLN A 106 -6.14 -11.83 18.87
C GLN A 106 -6.95 -10.69 19.50
N TRP A 107 -6.30 -9.56 19.78
CA TRP A 107 -7.02 -8.38 20.29
C TRP A 107 -8.11 -7.89 19.33
N THR A 108 -7.81 -7.86 18.04
CA THR A 108 -8.76 -7.47 16.99
C THR A 108 -9.98 -8.37 16.97
N LYS A 109 -9.79 -9.68 17.09
CA LYS A 109 -10.88 -10.65 17.22
C LYS A 109 -11.74 -10.40 18.48
N ASP A 110 -11.09 -10.20 19.59
CA ASP A 110 -11.78 -10.10 20.89
C ASP A 110 -12.58 -8.80 21.04
N ASN A 111 -12.20 -7.73 20.32
CA ASN A 111 -12.74 -6.39 20.54
C ASN A 111 -13.46 -5.76 19.34
N LEU A 112 -13.10 -6.11 18.11
CA LEU A 112 -13.67 -5.51 16.90
C LEU A 112 -14.51 -6.49 16.06
N TRP A 113 -14.36 -7.80 16.23
CA TRP A 113 -15.05 -8.78 15.39
C TRP A 113 -16.56 -8.72 15.60
N LYS A 114 -17.29 -8.58 14.49
CA LYS A 114 -18.76 -8.52 14.45
C LYS A 114 -19.36 -9.88 14.13
N SER A 115 -20.65 -10.02 14.40
CA SER A 115 -21.40 -11.24 14.10
C SER A 115 -21.48 -11.58 12.59
N ASN A 116 -21.24 -10.60 11.73
CA ASN A 116 -21.18 -10.78 10.27
C ASN A 116 -19.76 -11.07 9.73
N ASN A 117 -18.80 -11.35 10.60
CA ASN A 117 -17.38 -11.61 10.30
C ASN A 117 -16.60 -10.43 9.68
N LEU A 118 -17.09 -9.21 9.82
CA LEU A 118 -16.35 -7.96 9.60
C LEU A 118 -15.92 -7.34 10.92
N PHE A 119 -15.30 -6.17 10.88
CA PHE A 119 -14.78 -5.50 12.07
C PHE A 119 -15.47 -4.15 12.29
N ALA A 120 -15.79 -3.86 13.56
CA ALA A 120 -16.13 -2.52 13.99
C ALA A 120 -14.97 -1.57 13.68
N TRP A 121 -15.26 -0.39 13.09
CA TRP A 121 -14.16 0.46 12.59
C TRP A 121 -13.44 1.22 13.69
N VAL A 122 -14.09 1.46 14.88
CA VAL A 122 -13.45 2.21 15.96
C VAL A 122 -13.82 1.72 17.35
N PHE A 123 -12.79 1.57 18.18
CA PHE A 123 -12.83 1.24 19.59
C PHE A 123 -12.14 2.34 20.40
N GLY A 124 -12.65 2.67 21.57
CA GLY A 124 -12.06 3.70 22.42
C GLY A 124 -12.74 3.83 23.76
N LYS A 125 -12.43 4.92 24.46
CA LYS A 125 -13.02 5.27 25.74
C LYS A 125 -14.39 5.92 25.51
N LYS A 126 -15.43 5.33 26.09
CA LYS A 126 -16.82 5.82 26.06
C LYS A 126 -17.04 6.95 27.07
N GLU A 127 -18.19 7.62 26.99
CA GLU A 127 -18.57 8.71 27.89
C GLU A 127 -18.66 8.28 29.36
N ASP A 128 -19.05 7.03 29.60
CA ASP A 128 -19.12 6.45 30.94
C ASP A 128 -17.76 6.04 31.54
N GLY A 129 -16.69 6.24 30.75
CA GLY A 129 -15.33 5.91 31.12
C GLY A 129 -14.91 4.47 30.83
N SER A 130 -15.80 3.60 30.40
CA SER A 130 -15.50 2.24 29.95
C SER A 130 -14.85 2.25 28.58
N TYR A 131 -14.23 1.13 28.18
CA TYR A 131 -13.68 0.95 26.84
C TYR A 131 -14.55 -0.01 26.03
N GLY A 132 -14.73 0.28 24.74
CA GLY A 132 -15.52 -0.54 23.82
C GLY A 132 -15.65 0.11 22.44
N VAL A 133 -16.45 -0.53 21.58
CA VAL A 133 -16.83 0.04 20.28
C VAL A 133 -17.62 1.33 20.50
N LEU A 134 -17.28 2.40 19.80
CA LEU A 134 -17.87 3.74 19.95
C LEU A 134 -19.13 3.87 19.08
N ASN A 135 -20.22 3.23 19.52
CA ASN A 135 -21.48 3.16 18.77
C ASN A 135 -22.11 4.53 18.52
N GLU A 136 -21.87 5.51 19.40
CA GLU A 136 -22.38 6.88 19.32
C GLU A 136 -21.89 7.65 18.09
N ILE A 137 -20.79 7.19 17.47
CA ILE A 137 -20.26 7.73 16.21
C ILE A 137 -20.34 6.72 15.06
N GLY A 138 -21.19 5.70 15.17
CA GLY A 138 -21.31 4.63 14.19
C GLY A 138 -20.10 3.68 14.18
N GLY A 139 -19.43 3.53 15.32
CA GLY A 139 -18.22 2.74 15.46
C GLY A 139 -18.40 1.24 15.21
N ASP A 140 -19.63 0.74 15.25
CA ASP A 140 -20.01 -0.62 14.93
C ASP A 140 -20.16 -0.89 13.42
N ASN A 141 -20.15 0.13 12.55
CA ASN A 141 -20.04 -0.09 11.12
C ASN A 141 -18.66 -0.70 10.80
N SER A 142 -18.57 -1.39 9.66
CA SER A 142 -17.24 -1.78 9.16
C SER A 142 -16.55 -0.61 8.44
N ALA A 143 -15.25 -0.79 8.16
CA ALA A 143 -14.52 0.04 7.21
C ALA A 143 -13.79 -0.90 6.25
N THR A 144 -14.20 -0.90 4.98
CA THR A 144 -13.83 -1.96 4.03
C THR A 144 -12.33 -2.00 3.73
N ASP A 145 -11.59 -0.89 3.90
CA ASP A 145 -10.13 -0.88 3.81
C ASP A 145 -9.49 -1.70 4.94
N GLY A 146 -9.96 -1.50 6.19
CA GLY A 146 -9.51 -2.27 7.33
C GLY A 146 -9.81 -3.77 7.19
N ASP A 147 -11.05 -4.11 6.80
CA ASP A 147 -11.46 -5.51 6.57
C ASP A 147 -10.59 -6.17 5.50
N THR A 148 -10.36 -5.48 4.37
CA THR A 148 -9.55 -5.97 3.25
C THR A 148 -8.09 -6.17 3.64
N ASP A 149 -7.49 -5.20 4.32
CA ASP A 149 -6.09 -5.24 4.70
C ASP A 149 -5.83 -6.27 5.82
N ILE A 150 -6.78 -6.50 6.74
CA ILE A 150 -6.72 -7.59 7.73
C ILE A 150 -6.76 -8.96 7.03
N ALA A 151 -7.70 -9.16 6.10
CA ALA A 151 -7.77 -10.41 5.34
C ALA A 151 -6.48 -10.68 4.58
N MET A 152 -5.92 -9.68 3.90
CA MET A 152 -4.64 -9.79 3.21
C MET A 152 -3.48 -10.09 4.18
N ALA A 153 -3.42 -9.44 5.34
CA ALA A 153 -2.40 -9.69 6.34
C ALA A 153 -2.42 -11.14 6.84
N LEU A 154 -3.61 -11.72 7.01
CA LEU A 154 -3.79 -13.13 7.38
C LEU A 154 -3.33 -14.08 6.25
N LEU A 155 -3.62 -13.77 4.98
CA LEU A 155 -3.10 -14.54 3.85
C LEU A 155 -1.57 -14.51 3.79
N PHE A 156 -0.96 -13.36 4.06
CA PHE A 156 0.50 -13.23 4.17
C PHE A 156 1.07 -14.00 5.36
N ALA A 157 0.38 -13.98 6.50
CA ALA A 157 0.75 -14.73 7.69
C ALA A 157 0.73 -16.25 7.42
N TYR A 158 -0.29 -16.74 6.73
CA TYR A 158 -0.32 -18.13 6.28
C TYR A 158 0.85 -18.48 5.37
N ALA A 159 1.09 -17.67 4.34
CA ALA A 159 2.18 -17.87 3.41
C ALA A 159 3.57 -17.87 4.09
N ARG A 160 3.72 -17.05 5.12
CA ARG A 160 5.00 -16.88 5.81
C ARG A 160 5.25 -17.90 6.91
N TRP A 161 4.21 -18.20 7.71
CA TRP A 161 4.35 -19.01 8.94
C TRP A 161 3.62 -20.37 8.90
N GLY A 162 2.87 -20.66 7.85
CA GLY A 162 2.30 -21.99 7.58
C GLY A 162 1.15 -22.41 8.50
N ASN A 163 0.57 -21.51 9.31
CA ASN A 163 -0.56 -21.85 10.17
C ASN A 163 -1.88 -21.69 9.39
N SER A 164 -2.54 -22.82 9.09
CA SER A 164 -3.79 -22.87 8.32
C SER A 164 -4.94 -22.07 8.94
N THR A 165 -4.93 -21.84 10.26
CA THR A 165 -5.94 -20.99 10.93
C THR A 165 -6.01 -19.60 10.31
N TYR A 166 -4.87 -19.01 9.94
CA TYR A 166 -4.87 -17.68 9.29
C TYR A 166 -5.61 -17.71 7.95
N LEU A 167 -5.41 -18.74 7.14
CA LEU A 167 -6.11 -18.85 5.85
C LEU A 167 -7.62 -19.06 6.04
N LEU A 168 -8.03 -19.89 6.99
CA LEU A 168 -9.45 -20.15 7.28
C LEU A 168 -10.16 -18.89 7.83
N GLU A 169 -9.49 -18.13 8.70
CA GLU A 169 -10.00 -16.87 9.19
C GLU A 169 -10.06 -15.82 8.06
N ALA A 170 -9.05 -15.73 7.20
CA ALA A 170 -9.07 -14.89 6.00
C ALA A 170 -10.22 -15.24 5.06
N ASP A 171 -10.46 -16.50 4.77
CA ASP A 171 -11.57 -16.97 3.93
C ASP A 171 -12.94 -16.52 4.48
N SER A 172 -13.12 -16.60 5.80
CA SER A 172 -14.35 -16.15 6.46
C SER A 172 -14.55 -14.65 6.28
N ILE A 173 -13.50 -13.84 6.42
CA ILE A 173 -13.55 -12.38 6.24
C ILE A 173 -13.77 -12.03 4.76
N ILE A 174 -13.08 -12.69 3.83
CA ILE A 174 -13.23 -12.49 2.38
C ILE A 174 -14.69 -12.71 1.95
N LYS A 175 -15.31 -13.80 2.39
CA LYS A 175 -16.73 -14.07 2.13
C LYS A 175 -17.65 -13.04 2.79
N ALA A 176 -17.31 -12.57 3.99
CA ALA A 176 -18.05 -11.52 4.67
C ALA A 176 -17.95 -10.19 3.91
N ILE A 177 -16.79 -9.79 3.43
CA ILE A 177 -16.62 -8.59 2.58
C ILE A 177 -17.53 -8.67 1.36
N TRP A 178 -17.57 -9.83 0.68
CA TRP A 178 -18.49 -9.99 -0.44
C TRP A 178 -19.95 -9.84 -0.04
N ASN A 179 -20.37 -10.56 0.99
CA ASN A 179 -21.77 -10.61 1.41
C ASN A 179 -22.29 -9.29 1.99
N GLU A 180 -21.41 -8.51 2.66
CA GLU A 180 -21.81 -7.35 3.44
C GLU A 180 -21.44 -6.02 2.78
N SER A 181 -20.37 -5.98 1.97
CA SER A 181 -19.85 -4.74 1.40
C SER A 181 -19.84 -4.70 -0.14
N VAL A 182 -20.15 -5.80 -0.83
CA VAL A 182 -20.32 -5.79 -2.29
C VAL A 182 -21.78 -5.66 -2.66
N VAL A 183 -22.10 -4.69 -3.54
CA VAL A 183 -23.44 -4.41 -4.02
C VAL A 183 -23.48 -4.48 -5.55
N MET A 184 -24.46 -5.20 -6.08
CA MET A 184 -24.67 -5.31 -7.53
C MET A 184 -25.43 -4.07 -8.06
N VAL A 185 -24.83 -3.38 -9.04
CA VAL A 185 -25.48 -2.31 -9.81
C VAL A 185 -25.30 -2.66 -11.30
N ASP A 186 -26.39 -2.76 -12.04
CA ASP A 186 -26.40 -3.21 -13.45
C ASP A 186 -25.60 -4.52 -13.68
N ASN A 187 -25.80 -5.51 -12.81
CA ASN A 187 -25.10 -6.80 -12.82
C ASN A 187 -23.57 -6.70 -12.66
N ARG A 188 -23.07 -5.60 -12.10
CA ARG A 188 -21.64 -5.38 -11.83
C ARG A 188 -21.43 -5.20 -10.32
N PRO A 189 -20.44 -5.89 -9.73
CA PRO A 189 -20.15 -5.81 -8.29
C PRO A 189 -19.37 -4.54 -7.96
N TYR A 190 -19.88 -3.72 -7.04
CA TYR A 190 -19.21 -2.55 -6.49
C TYR A 190 -18.96 -2.76 -5.00
N ILE A 191 -17.74 -2.57 -4.56
CA ILE A 191 -17.41 -2.62 -3.14
C ILE A 191 -17.64 -1.24 -2.51
N THR A 192 -18.38 -1.21 -1.41
CA THR A 192 -18.79 0.01 -0.71
C THR A 192 -17.84 0.38 0.42
N ALA A 193 -17.97 1.57 0.97
CA ALA A 193 -17.11 2.05 2.04
C ALA A 193 -17.29 1.26 3.35
N ASN A 194 -18.48 0.68 3.57
CA ASN A 194 -18.82 -0.05 4.80
C ASN A 194 -20.01 -0.99 4.57
N ASP A 195 -20.34 -1.80 5.58
CA ASP A 195 -21.38 -2.84 5.53
C ASP A 195 -22.82 -2.32 5.62
N ILE A 196 -23.05 -1.06 5.96
CA ILE A 196 -24.40 -0.50 6.00
C ILE A 196 -24.87 0.05 4.64
N GLU A 197 -23.95 0.33 3.71
CA GLU A 197 -24.29 0.90 2.40
C GLU A 197 -25.17 -0.01 1.56
N LYS A 198 -25.07 -1.33 1.72
CA LYS A 198 -25.94 -2.27 1.00
C LYS A 198 -27.44 -2.04 1.24
N TYR A 199 -27.80 -1.44 2.37
CA TYR A 199 -29.19 -1.13 2.74
C TYR A 199 -29.68 0.21 2.18
N ASN A 200 -28.78 1.05 1.64
CA ASN A 200 -29.16 2.29 0.96
C ASN A 200 -29.74 1.97 -0.42
N SER A 201 -30.98 2.37 -0.65
CA SER A 201 -31.73 2.03 -1.88
C SER A 201 -31.36 2.93 -3.07
N ASN A 202 -30.82 4.12 -2.86
CA ASN A 202 -30.65 5.14 -3.88
C ASN A 202 -29.20 5.29 -4.33
N THR A 203 -28.29 5.42 -3.39
CA THR A 203 -26.86 5.67 -3.65
C THR A 203 -26.00 4.76 -2.78
N LEU A 204 -24.77 4.53 -3.22
CA LEU A 204 -23.74 3.84 -2.46
C LEU A 204 -22.60 4.82 -2.19
N LEU A 205 -22.17 4.93 -0.95
CA LEU A 205 -20.97 5.67 -0.59
C LEU A 205 -19.73 4.82 -0.92
N LEU A 206 -18.87 5.38 -1.74
CA LEU A 206 -17.62 4.76 -2.17
C LEU A 206 -16.43 5.61 -1.73
N ASN A 207 -15.38 4.95 -1.26
CA ASN A 207 -14.09 5.58 -1.02
C ASN A 207 -13.05 4.96 -1.95
N PRO A 208 -12.58 5.66 -2.99
CA PRO A 208 -11.61 5.11 -3.95
C PRO A 208 -10.30 4.63 -3.30
N SER A 209 -9.91 5.15 -2.14
CA SER A 209 -8.70 4.73 -1.42
C SER A 209 -8.85 3.38 -0.72
N TYR A 210 -10.09 2.90 -0.55
CA TYR A 210 -10.36 1.58 0.04
C TYR A 210 -10.15 0.45 -0.96
N TYR A 211 -10.10 0.78 -2.26
CA TYR A 211 -9.93 -0.21 -3.30
C TYR A 211 -8.51 -0.77 -3.33
N ALA A 212 -8.42 -2.09 -3.21
CA ALA A 212 -7.19 -2.85 -3.20
C ALA A 212 -7.20 -3.95 -4.28
N PRO A 213 -7.12 -3.61 -5.58
CA PRO A 213 -7.21 -4.60 -6.67
C PRO A 213 -6.25 -5.77 -6.49
N TYR A 214 -5.05 -5.53 -5.96
CA TYR A 214 -4.07 -6.56 -5.64
C TYR A 214 -4.57 -7.57 -4.59
N ALA A 215 -5.31 -7.11 -3.57
CA ALA A 215 -5.89 -8.00 -2.55
C ALA A 215 -7.06 -8.81 -3.14
N TYR A 216 -7.90 -8.20 -3.98
CA TYR A 216 -9.01 -8.89 -4.63
C TYR A 216 -8.55 -10.00 -5.59
N ARG A 217 -7.32 -9.88 -6.17
CA ARG A 217 -6.69 -10.99 -6.91
C ARG A 217 -6.35 -12.18 -6.00
N MET A 218 -5.91 -11.92 -4.78
CA MET A 218 -5.69 -12.97 -3.79
C MET A 218 -7.02 -13.59 -3.37
N PHE A 219 -8.03 -12.75 -3.11
CA PHE A 219 -9.37 -13.20 -2.74
C PHE A 219 -10.00 -14.09 -3.80
N SER A 220 -9.82 -13.79 -5.10
CA SER A 220 -10.28 -14.66 -6.19
C SER A 220 -9.62 -16.03 -6.21
N ASN A 221 -8.46 -16.22 -5.58
CA ASN A 221 -7.82 -17.51 -5.42
C ASN A 221 -8.37 -18.32 -4.24
N ILE A 222 -8.87 -17.65 -3.22
CA ILE A 222 -9.45 -18.26 -2.01
C ILE A 222 -10.94 -18.52 -2.21
N ASP A 223 -11.70 -17.50 -2.59
CA ASP A 223 -13.14 -17.58 -2.81
C ASP A 223 -13.45 -17.65 -4.31
N LYS A 224 -13.65 -18.87 -4.79
CA LYS A 224 -13.99 -19.15 -6.20
C LYS A 224 -15.46 -18.98 -6.52
N SER A 225 -16.31 -18.72 -5.52
CA SER A 225 -17.76 -18.63 -5.69
C SER A 225 -18.25 -17.26 -6.12
N HIS A 226 -17.40 -16.24 -6.01
CA HIS A 226 -17.76 -14.85 -6.26
C HIS A 226 -16.89 -14.19 -7.33
N ASP A 227 -17.46 -13.16 -8.00
CA ASP A 227 -16.80 -12.44 -9.10
C ASP A 227 -15.86 -11.33 -8.60
N TRP A 228 -14.78 -11.71 -7.97
CA TRP A 228 -13.72 -10.80 -7.55
C TRP A 228 -13.04 -10.08 -8.71
N GLN A 229 -13.05 -10.68 -9.92
CA GLN A 229 -12.54 -9.99 -11.11
C GLN A 229 -13.45 -8.80 -11.49
N GLY A 230 -14.75 -8.95 -11.36
CA GLY A 230 -15.70 -7.85 -11.52
C GLY A 230 -15.46 -6.72 -10.51
N VAL A 231 -15.13 -7.04 -9.24
CA VAL A 231 -14.76 -6.02 -8.23
C VAL A 231 -13.47 -5.29 -8.61
N ILE A 232 -12.47 -5.99 -9.14
CA ILE A 232 -11.25 -5.36 -9.66
C ILE A 232 -11.59 -4.38 -10.78
N ASP A 233 -12.43 -4.79 -11.72
CA ASP A 233 -12.79 -3.98 -12.89
C ASP A 233 -13.58 -2.73 -12.50
N THR A 234 -14.56 -2.85 -11.59
CA THR A 234 -15.32 -1.71 -11.07
C THR A 234 -14.47 -0.79 -10.19
N SER A 235 -13.51 -1.32 -9.43
CA SER A 235 -12.55 -0.51 -8.67
C SER A 235 -11.74 0.41 -9.58
N TYR A 236 -11.17 -0.12 -10.66
CA TYR A 236 -10.47 0.71 -11.65
C TYR A 236 -11.40 1.71 -12.33
N GLU A 237 -12.60 1.31 -12.67
CA GLU A 237 -13.58 2.21 -13.28
C GLU A 237 -13.92 3.38 -12.36
N VAL A 238 -14.23 3.12 -11.09
CA VAL A 238 -14.54 4.18 -10.11
C VAL A 238 -13.35 5.12 -9.94
N ILE A 239 -12.13 4.60 -9.77
CA ILE A 239 -10.93 5.44 -9.63
C ILE A 239 -10.73 6.31 -10.87
N ILE A 240 -10.76 5.73 -12.07
CA ILE A 240 -10.51 6.45 -13.33
C ILE A 240 -11.60 7.46 -13.61
N THR A 241 -12.86 7.07 -13.45
CA THR A 241 -14.03 7.91 -13.77
C THR A 241 -14.16 9.05 -12.77
N SER A 242 -14.05 8.78 -11.46
CA SER A 242 -14.12 9.83 -10.44
C SER A 242 -12.98 10.83 -10.58
N SER A 243 -11.78 10.36 -10.95
CA SER A 243 -10.66 11.27 -11.22
C SER A 243 -10.86 12.16 -12.44
N ALA A 244 -11.53 11.65 -13.49
CA ALA A 244 -11.69 12.36 -14.75
C ALA A 244 -12.89 13.33 -14.77
N PHE A 245 -13.98 13.02 -14.05
CA PHE A 245 -15.21 13.80 -14.07
C PHE A 245 -15.13 15.02 -13.14
N PRO A 246 -15.77 16.14 -13.52
CA PRO A 246 -15.79 17.36 -12.71
C PRO A 246 -16.44 17.19 -11.33
N LEU A 247 -17.42 16.27 -11.18
CA LEU A 247 -18.23 16.02 -9.99
C LEU A 247 -18.94 17.29 -9.50
N ASP A 248 -18.51 17.87 -8.39
CA ASP A 248 -19.04 19.11 -7.82
C ASP A 248 -18.23 20.38 -8.22
N LYS A 249 -17.28 20.25 -9.13
CA LYS A 249 -16.46 21.35 -9.66
C LYS A 249 -16.81 21.63 -11.12
N GLN A 250 -16.20 22.67 -11.71
CA GLN A 250 -16.38 22.96 -13.14
C GLN A 250 -15.52 22.06 -14.03
N ASN A 251 -14.37 21.63 -13.51
CA ASN A 251 -13.41 20.76 -14.18
C ASN A 251 -12.74 19.85 -13.15
N SER A 252 -12.06 18.79 -13.62
CA SER A 252 -11.21 17.96 -12.80
C SER A 252 -9.75 18.20 -13.11
N ALA A 253 -8.88 18.07 -12.08
CA ALA A 253 -7.43 18.03 -12.23
C ALA A 253 -6.91 16.61 -12.59
N GLY A 254 -7.79 15.63 -12.73
CA GLY A 254 -7.44 14.23 -13.01
C GLY A 254 -6.95 13.45 -11.78
N ILE A 255 -7.26 13.92 -10.58
CA ILE A 255 -6.84 13.32 -9.30
C ILE A 255 -7.97 12.55 -8.63
N PRO A 256 -7.67 11.48 -7.86
CA PRO A 256 -8.68 10.73 -7.12
C PRO A 256 -9.45 11.61 -6.14
N THR A 257 -10.59 11.13 -5.70
CA THR A 257 -11.41 11.77 -4.67
C THR A 257 -11.32 11.01 -3.35
N ASP A 258 -11.50 11.70 -2.22
CA ASP A 258 -11.70 11.04 -0.93
C ASP A 258 -12.97 10.19 -0.98
N TRP A 259 -14.07 10.80 -1.45
CA TRP A 259 -15.37 10.15 -1.47
C TRP A 259 -16.14 10.43 -2.75
N VAL A 260 -16.99 9.49 -3.15
CA VAL A 260 -17.91 9.64 -4.27
C VAL A 260 -19.16 8.78 -4.03
N LEU A 261 -20.31 9.21 -4.54
CA LEU A 261 -21.54 8.43 -4.53
C LEU A 261 -21.76 7.76 -5.88
N LEU A 262 -22.17 6.49 -5.86
CA LEU A 262 -22.67 5.76 -7.02
C LEU A 262 -24.20 5.71 -6.96
N ASP A 263 -24.87 6.31 -7.93
CA ASP A 263 -26.32 6.20 -8.06
C ASP A 263 -26.71 4.79 -8.54
N ARG A 264 -27.54 4.09 -7.77
CA ARG A 264 -27.89 2.69 -8.03
C ARG A 264 -28.78 2.48 -9.24
N ASN A 265 -29.50 3.52 -9.68
CA ASN A 265 -30.43 3.43 -10.80
C ASN A 265 -29.75 3.76 -12.13
N THR A 266 -28.77 4.65 -12.11
CA THR A 266 -28.11 5.14 -13.32
C THR A 266 -26.69 4.66 -13.50
N GLY A 267 -26.06 4.13 -12.44
CA GLY A 267 -24.63 3.78 -12.44
C GLY A 267 -23.68 4.98 -12.51
N LEU A 268 -24.20 6.21 -12.34
CA LEU A 268 -23.39 7.42 -12.44
C LEU A 268 -22.74 7.77 -11.11
N LEU A 269 -21.49 8.25 -11.19
CA LEU A 269 -20.76 8.79 -10.04
C LEU A 269 -21.12 10.27 -9.84
N THR A 270 -21.40 10.64 -8.58
CA THR A 270 -21.77 12.00 -8.19
C THR A 270 -21.08 12.38 -6.88
N ALA A 271 -20.98 13.69 -6.61
CA ALA A 271 -20.54 14.20 -5.32
C ALA A 271 -21.67 14.13 -4.27
N SER A 272 -21.26 13.93 -3.00
CA SER A 272 -22.21 14.06 -1.88
C SER A 272 -22.62 15.52 -1.67
N GLN A 273 -23.83 15.72 -1.18
CA GLN A 273 -24.31 17.02 -0.69
C GLN A 273 -23.99 17.22 0.80
N ASN A 274 -23.49 16.20 1.49
CA ASN A 274 -22.99 16.32 2.86
C ASN A 274 -21.57 16.92 2.83
N GLY A 275 -21.37 18.07 3.49
CA GLY A 275 -20.10 18.80 3.48
C GLY A 275 -18.92 18.03 4.11
N ASP A 276 -19.20 17.02 4.94
CA ASP A 276 -18.14 16.17 5.53
C ASP A 276 -17.64 15.09 4.58
N ILE A 277 -18.41 14.81 3.50
CA ILE A 277 -18.08 13.81 2.48
C ILE A 277 -17.67 14.56 1.22
N THR A 278 -16.36 14.80 1.08
CA THR A 278 -15.82 15.68 0.05
C THR A 278 -15.22 14.92 -1.14
N THR A 279 -15.17 15.59 -2.29
CA THR A 279 -14.44 15.12 -3.48
C THR A 279 -12.97 15.58 -3.47
N ASN A 280 -12.45 16.04 -2.36
CA ASN A 280 -11.08 16.50 -2.25
C ASN A 280 -10.08 15.37 -2.54
N TYR A 281 -8.89 15.74 -2.91
CA TYR A 281 -7.73 14.89 -2.89
C TYR A 281 -6.97 15.19 -1.59
N SER A 282 -7.25 14.38 -0.55
CA SER A 282 -6.67 14.56 0.77
C SER A 282 -6.20 13.23 1.38
N PHE A 283 -6.18 13.11 2.68
CA PHE A 283 -5.57 11.96 3.39
C PHE A 283 -6.13 10.59 2.98
N ASP A 284 -7.40 10.51 2.57
CA ASP A 284 -7.95 9.28 1.99
C ASP A 284 -7.43 9.07 0.56
N ALA A 285 -7.68 10.01 -0.33
CA ALA A 285 -7.41 9.87 -1.76
C ALA A 285 -5.92 9.71 -2.10
N HIS A 286 -5.01 10.26 -1.29
CA HIS A 286 -3.57 10.06 -1.46
C HIS A 286 -3.18 8.57 -1.42
N ARG A 287 -3.88 7.75 -0.65
CA ARG A 287 -3.65 6.29 -0.54
C ARG A 287 -3.91 5.53 -1.84
N VAL A 288 -4.73 6.07 -2.76
CA VAL A 288 -4.99 5.48 -4.09
C VAL A 288 -3.68 5.25 -4.85
N MET A 289 -2.71 6.17 -4.73
CA MET A 289 -1.43 6.06 -5.43
C MET A 289 -0.61 4.85 -4.93
N TRP A 290 -0.63 4.58 -3.63
CA TRP A 290 0.01 3.41 -3.06
C TRP A 290 -0.73 2.11 -3.43
N ARG A 291 -2.07 2.11 -3.41
CA ARG A 291 -2.90 0.95 -3.79
C ARG A 291 -2.62 0.52 -5.24
N LEU A 292 -2.64 1.46 -6.17
CA LEU A 292 -2.36 1.18 -7.59
C LEU A 292 -0.90 0.80 -7.82
N TYR A 293 0.05 1.40 -7.06
CA TYR A 293 1.45 0.98 -7.12
C TYR A 293 1.62 -0.49 -6.77
N LEU A 294 1.02 -0.97 -5.68
CA LEU A 294 1.10 -2.38 -5.28
C LEU A 294 0.51 -3.31 -6.36
N ASP A 295 -0.64 -2.96 -6.94
CA ASP A 295 -1.22 -3.79 -8.00
C ASP A 295 -0.31 -3.85 -9.24
N TYR A 296 0.29 -2.73 -9.62
CA TYR A 296 1.27 -2.73 -10.71
C TYR A 296 2.57 -3.46 -10.32
N SER A 297 3.09 -3.22 -9.12
CA SER A 297 4.35 -3.84 -8.69
C SER A 297 4.23 -5.37 -8.64
N TRP A 298 3.14 -5.89 -8.09
CA TRP A 298 2.96 -7.33 -7.89
C TRP A 298 2.37 -8.07 -9.10
N TYR A 299 1.42 -7.45 -9.80
CA TYR A 299 0.66 -8.13 -10.86
C TYR A 299 0.82 -7.51 -12.24
N LYS A 300 1.55 -6.39 -12.37
CA LYS A 300 1.81 -5.68 -13.62
C LYS A 300 0.54 -5.24 -14.37
N ASP A 301 -0.54 -4.92 -13.64
CA ASP A 301 -1.77 -4.44 -14.27
C ASP A 301 -1.51 -3.17 -15.07
N SER A 302 -1.81 -3.23 -16.37
CA SER A 302 -1.55 -2.13 -17.29
C SER A 302 -2.45 -0.91 -17.03
N ARG A 303 -3.59 -1.08 -16.36
CA ARG A 303 -4.52 0.01 -16.00
C ARG A 303 -3.88 0.94 -14.96
N ALA A 304 -3.21 0.38 -13.93
CA ALA A 304 -2.47 1.15 -12.94
C ALA A 304 -1.36 1.98 -13.60
N LYS A 305 -0.55 1.33 -14.46
CA LYS A 305 0.51 2.02 -15.21
C LYS A 305 -0.08 3.14 -16.08
N SER A 306 -1.11 2.84 -16.86
CA SER A 306 -1.77 3.82 -17.74
C SER A 306 -2.37 4.99 -16.96
N TYR A 307 -2.93 4.73 -15.77
CA TYR A 307 -3.44 5.78 -14.89
C TYR A 307 -2.32 6.73 -14.45
N PHE A 308 -1.17 6.19 -14.01
CA PHE A 308 -0.03 6.99 -13.60
C PHE A 308 0.57 7.80 -14.76
N GLU A 309 0.74 7.20 -15.95
CA GLU A 309 1.29 7.87 -17.12
C GLU A 309 0.40 9.00 -17.65
N LYS A 310 -0.92 8.90 -17.46
CA LYS A 310 -1.89 9.94 -17.89
C LYS A 310 -2.10 11.04 -16.86
N ASN A 311 -1.83 10.77 -15.59
CA ASN A 311 -2.02 11.72 -14.50
C ASN A 311 -0.77 12.56 -14.30
N ASN A 312 -0.76 13.79 -14.82
CA ASN A 312 0.38 14.70 -14.73
C ASN A 312 0.28 15.71 -13.57
N PHE A 313 -0.81 15.70 -12.79
CA PHE A 313 -1.05 16.73 -11.77
C PHE A 313 0.09 16.77 -10.72
N LEU A 314 0.38 15.63 -10.09
CA LEU A 314 1.42 15.57 -9.04
C LEU A 314 2.82 15.88 -9.58
N LEU A 315 3.14 15.47 -10.83
CA LEU A 315 4.40 15.85 -11.48
C LEU A 315 4.49 17.36 -11.68
N SER A 316 3.39 17.99 -12.10
CA SER A 316 3.33 19.44 -12.30
C SER A 316 3.53 20.20 -10.99
N ILE A 317 2.85 19.77 -9.92
CA ILE A 317 3.01 20.35 -8.58
C ILE A 317 4.44 20.19 -8.06
N TRP A 318 5.04 19.00 -8.18
CA TRP A 318 6.42 18.80 -7.75
C TRP A 318 7.40 19.67 -8.55
N ASN A 319 7.22 19.77 -9.84
CA ASN A 319 8.11 20.58 -10.70
C ASN A 319 8.03 22.07 -10.37
N SER A 320 6.84 22.60 -10.00
CA SER A 320 6.69 24.01 -9.65
C SER A 320 7.12 24.31 -8.21
N ASP A 321 6.68 23.49 -7.25
CA ASP A 321 6.71 23.83 -5.83
C ASP A 321 7.71 23.00 -5.02
N ARG A 322 8.25 21.92 -5.58
CA ARG A 322 9.10 20.92 -4.88
C ARG A 322 8.43 20.41 -3.61
N ASN A 323 7.11 20.26 -3.67
CA ASN A 323 6.29 19.85 -2.55
C ASN A 323 5.03 19.12 -3.02
N ILE A 324 4.42 18.32 -2.12
CA ILE A 324 3.08 17.75 -2.26
C ILE A 324 2.31 18.23 -1.03
N TYR A 325 1.13 18.80 -1.23
CA TYR A 325 0.35 19.42 -0.16
C TYR A 325 -0.69 18.46 0.41
N ASN A 326 -1.13 18.71 1.65
CA ASN A 326 -2.05 17.85 2.37
C ASN A 326 -3.42 17.70 1.68
N THR A 327 -3.93 18.81 1.10
CA THR A 327 -5.28 18.80 0.52
C THR A 327 -5.36 19.69 -0.72
N TYR A 328 -5.96 19.11 -1.75
CA TYR A 328 -6.37 19.82 -2.96
C TYR A 328 -7.88 19.65 -3.15
N SER A 329 -8.54 20.66 -3.70
CA SER A 329 -9.88 20.46 -4.26
C SER A 329 -9.80 19.62 -5.53
N HIS A 330 -10.88 19.00 -5.94
CA HIS A 330 -10.93 18.12 -7.11
C HIS A 330 -10.51 18.81 -8.42
N ASP A 331 -10.64 20.14 -8.51
CA ASP A 331 -10.14 20.94 -9.62
C ASP A 331 -8.67 21.39 -9.48
N GLY A 332 -7.95 20.88 -8.47
CA GLY A 332 -6.51 21.06 -8.30
C GLY A 332 -6.09 22.29 -7.50
N ARG A 333 -7.02 23.08 -6.92
CA ARG A 333 -6.65 24.19 -6.05
C ARG A 333 -6.14 23.67 -4.71
N ILE A 334 -5.05 24.24 -4.21
CA ILE A 334 -4.49 23.93 -2.89
C ILE A 334 -5.43 24.46 -1.81
N LEU A 335 -5.94 23.58 -0.94
CA LEU A 335 -6.79 23.92 0.19
C LEU A 335 -6.01 23.94 1.52
N ASP A 336 -5.05 23.01 1.68
CA ASP A 336 -4.13 22.98 2.82
C ASP A 336 -2.69 22.87 2.31
N LYS A 337 -1.88 23.87 2.64
CA LYS A 337 -0.46 23.98 2.24
C LYS A 337 0.49 23.19 3.14
N GLY A 338 0.00 22.50 4.16
CA GLY A 338 0.78 21.51 4.89
C GLY A 338 1.31 20.43 3.95
N SER A 339 2.35 19.75 4.36
CA SER A 339 2.97 18.64 3.60
C SER A 339 3.41 17.60 4.62
N SER A 340 2.49 16.74 5.00
CA SER A 340 2.77 15.74 6.01
C SER A 340 3.59 14.58 5.46
N PRO A 341 4.36 13.88 6.30
CA PRO A 341 5.04 12.64 5.92
C PRO A 341 4.12 11.58 5.33
N ALA A 342 2.86 11.52 5.80
CA ALA A 342 1.86 10.60 5.28
C ALA A 342 1.55 10.85 3.81
N VAL A 343 1.34 12.12 3.45
CA VAL A 343 1.03 12.49 2.05
C VAL A 343 2.18 12.16 1.12
N ILE A 344 3.41 12.44 1.53
CA ILE A 344 4.60 12.10 0.75
C ILE A 344 4.74 10.58 0.59
N GLY A 345 4.59 9.83 1.71
CA GLY A 345 4.70 8.37 1.71
C GLY A 345 3.64 7.67 0.86
N ALA A 346 2.38 8.12 0.93
CA ALA A 346 1.30 7.56 0.15
C ALA A 346 1.47 7.77 -1.36
N ASN A 347 2.07 8.90 -1.76
CA ASN A 347 2.22 9.25 -3.18
C ASN A 347 3.51 8.75 -3.84
N ILE A 348 4.53 8.31 -3.09
CA ILE A 348 5.83 7.96 -3.68
C ILE A 348 5.72 6.88 -4.76
N GLY A 349 4.79 5.92 -4.60
CA GLY A 349 4.55 4.85 -5.57
C GLY A 349 4.15 5.35 -6.96
N TYR A 350 3.37 6.43 -7.04
CA TYR A 350 3.07 7.10 -8.29
C TYR A 350 4.35 7.59 -8.99
N PHE A 351 5.23 8.28 -8.27
CA PHE A 351 6.45 8.82 -8.85
C PHE A 351 7.43 7.73 -9.26
N VAL A 352 7.52 6.62 -8.53
CA VAL A 352 8.35 5.46 -8.90
C VAL A 352 8.01 4.95 -10.30
N ILE A 353 6.73 4.99 -10.68
CA ILE A 353 6.28 4.52 -12.00
C ILE A 353 6.30 5.66 -13.04
N ALA A 354 5.78 6.84 -12.69
CA ALA A 354 5.62 7.93 -13.64
C ALA A 354 6.93 8.67 -13.96
N ASN A 355 7.82 8.84 -12.98
CA ASN A 355 9.13 9.49 -13.15
C ASN A 355 10.10 9.08 -12.03
N PRO A 356 10.93 8.03 -12.25
CA PRO A 356 11.86 7.54 -11.23
C PRO A 356 12.89 8.55 -10.72
N ASP A 357 13.30 9.53 -11.54
CA ASP A 357 14.23 10.57 -11.10
C ASP A 357 13.58 11.52 -10.09
N ILE A 358 12.32 11.89 -10.31
CA ILE A 358 11.53 12.66 -9.33
C ILE A 358 11.25 11.82 -8.08
N ALA A 359 10.97 10.53 -8.21
CA ALA A 359 10.82 9.64 -7.06
C ALA A 359 12.07 9.63 -6.18
N LYS A 360 13.26 9.59 -6.80
CA LYS A 360 14.53 9.70 -6.10
C LYS A 360 14.68 11.04 -5.38
N ASP A 361 14.36 12.13 -6.04
CA ASP A 361 14.39 13.48 -5.44
C ASP A 361 13.49 13.54 -4.19
N ILE A 362 12.24 13.03 -4.29
CA ILE A 362 11.29 13.00 -3.18
C ILE A 362 11.81 12.15 -2.04
N TYR A 363 12.31 10.95 -2.35
CA TYR A 363 12.89 10.06 -1.35
C TYR A 363 14.04 10.73 -0.59
N GLU A 364 15.02 11.30 -1.31
CA GLU A 364 16.22 11.89 -0.73
C GLU A 364 15.95 13.21 0.01
N GLN A 365 14.95 14.00 -0.44
CA GLN A 365 14.68 15.33 0.14
C GLN A 365 13.56 15.34 1.17
N LYS A 366 12.62 14.38 1.13
CA LYS A 366 11.41 14.40 1.97
C LYS A 366 11.27 13.18 2.89
N LEU A 367 11.51 11.95 2.42
CA LEU A 367 11.30 10.75 3.22
C LEU A 367 12.55 10.34 4.02
N LEU A 368 13.68 10.16 3.35
CA LEU A 368 14.91 9.73 4.02
C LEU A 368 15.37 10.68 5.13
N PRO A 369 15.24 12.02 5.01
CA PRO A 369 15.61 12.95 6.09
C PRO A 369 14.74 12.85 7.34
N LEU A 370 13.57 12.19 7.29
CA LEU A 370 12.76 11.91 8.47
C LEU A 370 13.45 10.92 9.43
N TYR A 371 14.29 10.03 8.89
CA TYR A 371 15.04 9.06 9.67
C TYR A 371 16.36 9.64 10.19
N ASN A 372 16.62 9.45 11.46
CA ASN A 372 17.89 9.78 12.09
C ASN A 372 18.72 8.49 12.27
N ARG A 373 19.82 8.39 11.53
CA ARG A 373 20.70 7.20 11.54
C ARG A 373 21.42 6.97 12.86
N ASP A 374 21.72 8.05 13.61
CA ASP A 374 22.46 7.96 14.86
C ASP A 374 21.59 7.42 16.01
N THR A 375 20.31 7.84 16.04
CA THR A 375 19.35 7.39 17.05
C THR A 375 18.48 6.23 16.58
N GLN A 376 18.50 5.90 15.30
CA GLN A 376 17.66 4.88 14.66
C GLN A 376 16.15 5.11 14.86
N LYS A 377 15.73 6.39 14.96
CA LYS A 377 14.34 6.85 15.18
C LYS A 377 13.94 7.88 14.14
N TRP A 378 12.68 8.24 14.15
CA TRP A 378 12.25 9.46 13.46
C TRP A 378 13.00 10.67 14.06
N ARG A 379 13.39 11.62 13.22
CA ARG A 379 14.13 12.82 13.64
C ARG A 379 13.32 13.71 14.60
N TYR A 380 12.02 13.63 14.51
CA TYR A 380 11.04 14.25 15.42
C TYR A 380 9.84 13.31 15.56
N PRO A 381 9.06 13.38 16.63
CA PRO A 381 7.88 12.56 16.80
C PRO A 381 6.91 12.76 15.65
N LEU A 382 6.57 11.69 14.94
CA LEU A 382 5.49 11.68 13.96
C LEU A 382 4.19 11.27 14.65
N GLY A 383 3.05 11.67 14.09
CA GLY A 383 1.77 11.13 14.52
C GLY A 383 1.60 9.67 14.05
N TYR A 384 0.60 9.00 14.62
CA TYR A 384 0.24 7.63 14.24
C TYR A 384 0.14 7.45 12.73
N TYR A 385 -0.65 8.29 12.05
CA TYR A 385 -0.89 8.20 10.62
C TYR A 385 0.37 8.52 9.81
N ASP A 386 1.07 9.60 10.17
CA ASP A 386 2.33 9.99 9.52
C ASP A 386 3.41 8.92 9.66
N SER A 387 3.53 8.27 10.84
CA SER A 387 4.50 7.21 11.09
C SER A 387 4.25 5.98 10.21
N ASN A 388 2.97 5.59 10.02
CA ASN A 388 2.62 4.47 9.16
C ASN A 388 2.92 4.78 7.69
N TRP A 389 2.41 5.89 7.17
CA TRP A 389 2.55 6.20 5.75
C TRP A 389 3.97 6.62 5.34
N ALA A 390 4.73 7.25 6.23
CA ALA A 390 6.16 7.45 6.00
C ALA A 390 6.92 6.11 5.92
N TRP A 391 6.62 5.15 6.80
CA TRP A 391 7.20 3.82 6.75
C TRP A 391 6.82 3.08 5.46
N PHE A 392 5.53 3.07 5.08
CA PHE A 392 5.09 2.47 3.82
C PHE A 392 5.76 3.14 2.61
N GLY A 393 5.93 4.47 2.63
CA GLY A 393 6.62 5.20 1.58
C GLY A 393 8.10 4.83 1.44
N LEU A 394 8.82 4.71 2.57
CA LEU A 394 10.21 4.24 2.59
C LEU A 394 10.31 2.80 2.05
N ALA A 395 9.40 1.92 2.47
CA ALA A 395 9.37 0.53 2.03
C ALA A 395 9.01 0.42 0.53
N THR A 396 8.05 1.22 0.05
CA THR A 396 7.64 1.31 -1.37
C THR A 396 8.79 1.71 -2.27
N TYR A 397 9.48 2.82 -1.94
CA TYR A 397 10.60 3.30 -2.76
C TYR A 397 11.75 2.28 -2.84
N ASN A 398 11.99 1.55 -1.76
CA ASN A 398 13.08 0.56 -1.68
C ASN A 398 12.67 -0.85 -2.14
N ASP A 399 11.46 -1.04 -2.67
CA ASP A 399 10.91 -2.35 -3.10
C ASP A 399 10.98 -3.42 -1.98
N LEU A 400 10.58 -3.03 -0.75
CA LEU A 400 10.63 -3.87 0.44
C LEU A 400 9.24 -4.28 0.97
N LEU A 401 8.24 -4.31 0.08
CA LEU A 401 6.89 -4.81 0.33
C LEU A 401 6.62 -6.07 -0.50
N PRO A 402 7.14 -7.24 -0.14
CA PRO A 402 6.95 -8.46 -0.92
C PRO A 402 5.50 -8.95 -0.85
N ASN A 403 5.02 -9.51 -1.97
CA ASN A 403 3.78 -10.26 -2.03
C ASN A 403 4.04 -11.71 -1.58
N TYR A 404 3.83 -12.01 -0.30
CA TYR A 404 4.03 -13.37 0.20
C TYR A 404 3.00 -14.37 -0.34
N PHE A 405 1.78 -13.93 -0.66
CA PHE A 405 0.77 -14.81 -1.22
C PHE A 405 1.20 -15.43 -2.56
N ALA A 406 2.01 -14.73 -3.35
CA ALA A 406 2.54 -15.24 -4.61
C ALA A 406 3.49 -16.45 -4.45
N THR A 407 3.90 -16.78 -3.23
CA THR A 407 4.72 -17.98 -2.95
C THR A 407 3.89 -19.24 -2.73
N LEU A 408 2.57 -19.10 -2.56
CA LEU A 408 1.65 -20.23 -2.36
C LEU A 408 1.25 -20.86 -3.70
N SER A 409 1.25 -22.18 -3.74
CA SER A 409 0.64 -22.96 -4.82
C SER A 409 -0.85 -23.21 -4.53
N GLU A 410 -1.62 -23.63 -5.54
CA GLU A 410 -3.00 -24.08 -5.35
C GLU A 410 -3.07 -25.30 -4.39
N GLN A 411 -2.03 -26.12 -4.36
CA GLN A 411 -1.94 -27.27 -3.47
C GLN A 411 -1.79 -26.82 -2.00
N ASP A 412 -0.93 -25.82 -1.72
CA ASP A 412 -0.76 -25.28 -0.37
C ASP A 412 -2.09 -24.71 0.17
N ILE A 413 -2.84 -23.99 -0.70
CA ILE A 413 -4.15 -23.46 -0.34
C ILE A 413 -5.13 -24.60 -0.03
N LYS A 414 -5.16 -25.65 -0.84
CA LYS A 414 -6.05 -26.79 -0.64
C LYS A 414 -5.76 -27.56 0.65
N GLU A 415 -4.49 -27.80 0.95
CA GLU A 415 -4.05 -28.52 2.16
C GLU A 415 -4.43 -27.76 3.45
N ALA A 416 -4.59 -26.44 3.39
CA ALA A 416 -5.02 -25.67 4.56
C ALA A 416 -6.49 -25.91 4.95
N TYR A 417 -7.32 -26.47 4.05
CA TYR A 417 -8.72 -26.81 4.31
C TYR A 417 -8.91 -28.30 4.73
N GLU A 418 -7.86 -29.11 4.64
CA GLU A 418 -7.85 -30.53 5.07
C GLU A 418 -7.46 -30.67 6.54
#